data_df95194145dd9458f1085c2925258592
#
_entry.id   df95194145dd9458f1085c2925258592
#
_cell.length_a   1.000
_cell.length_b   1.000
_cell.length_c   1.000
_cell.angle_alpha   90.00
_cell.angle_beta   90.00
_cell.angle_gamma   90.00
#
_symmetry.space_group_name_H-M   'P 1'
#
loop_
_entity.id
_entity.type
_entity.pdbx_description
1 polymer ?
#
loop_
_entity_poly.entity_id
_entity_poly.type
_entity_poly.pdbx_seq_one_letter_code
_entity_poly.pdbx_strand_id
1 'polypeptide(L)'
;SNLDAKLRVSMRVRISQLHKELGSTMIYVTHDQVEAMTMGDRICVLREGKIMQVDTPLNLYNHPANKFVAGFIGSPTMNFLNGVIEEKDGKLLMKVKGTELEFPESMREKIKGHTGKEVSFGIRPEHISLGKEGEQNALKGNILVKEQMGNEEIVYF
;
A
#
# COMPACT_ATOMS: atom_id res chain seq x y z
N SER A 1 15.16 4.76 -22.09
CA SER A 1 15.06 5.85 -23.07
C SER A 1 13.67 6.48 -23.02
N ASN A 2 13.58 7.80 -23.23
CA ASN A 2 12.30 8.54 -23.17
C ASN A 2 11.27 8.10 -24.25
N LEU A 3 11.74 7.47 -25.33
CA LEU A 3 10.86 6.92 -26.36
C LEU A 3 10.02 5.74 -25.85
N ASP A 4 10.61 4.90 -25.00
CA ASP A 4 9.91 3.76 -24.40
C ASP A 4 8.79 4.18 -23.45
N ALA A 5 8.98 5.25 -22.67
CA ALA A 5 7.94 5.72 -21.73
C ALA A 5 6.71 6.27 -22.49
N LYS A 6 6.90 7.10 -23.50
CA LYS A 6 5.79 7.62 -24.34
C LYS A 6 5.09 6.50 -25.10
N LEU A 7 5.84 5.54 -25.63
CA LEU A 7 5.29 4.40 -26.33
C LEU A 7 4.43 3.54 -25.39
N ARG A 8 4.89 3.25 -24.17
CA ARG A 8 4.14 2.51 -23.16
C ARG A 8 2.82 3.20 -22.81
N VAL A 9 2.82 4.52 -22.59
CA VAL A 9 1.58 5.28 -22.35
C VAL A 9 0.63 5.16 -23.52
N SER A 10 1.10 5.38 -24.77
CA SER A 10 0.24 5.30 -25.95
C SER A 10 -0.32 3.89 -26.17
N MET A 11 0.47 2.84 -25.91
CA MET A 11 0.04 1.45 -25.99
C MET A 11 -1.05 1.13 -24.99
N ARG A 12 -0.89 1.55 -23.73
CA ARG A 12 -1.94 1.36 -22.70
C ARG A 12 -3.27 1.99 -23.13
N VAL A 13 -3.22 3.24 -23.59
CA VAL A 13 -4.43 3.94 -24.05
C VAL A 13 -5.08 3.18 -25.22
N ARG A 14 -4.30 2.76 -26.21
CA ARG A 14 -4.82 2.02 -27.37
C ARG A 14 -5.43 0.66 -26.99
N ILE A 15 -4.77 -0.09 -26.12
CA ILE A 15 -5.29 -1.40 -25.65
C ILE A 15 -6.61 -1.19 -24.87
N SER A 16 -6.66 -0.17 -23.99
CA SER A 16 -7.88 0.14 -23.24
C SER A 16 -9.04 0.58 -24.17
N GLN A 17 -8.76 1.35 -25.23
CA GLN A 17 -9.75 1.73 -26.24
C GLN A 17 -10.25 0.49 -27.00
N LEU A 18 -9.32 -0.34 -27.49
CA LEU A 18 -9.66 -1.56 -28.21
C LEU A 18 -10.52 -2.52 -27.37
N HIS A 19 -10.18 -2.68 -26.09
CA HIS A 19 -10.98 -3.47 -25.16
C HIS A 19 -12.42 -2.97 -25.07
N LYS A 20 -12.59 -1.65 -24.91
CA LYS A 20 -13.92 -1.02 -24.86
C LYS A 20 -14.71 -1.17 -26.16
N GLU A 21 -14.04 -1.01 -27.30
CA GLU A 21 -14.65 -1.14 -28.62
C GLU A 21 -15.09 -2.58 -28.92
N LEU A 22 -14.29 -3.56 -28.57
CA LEU A 22 -14.59 -4.97 -28.84
C LEU A 22 -15.58 -5.58 -27.85
N GLY A 23 -15.68 -5.06 -26.64
CA GLY A 23 -16.52 -5.61 -25.56
C GLY A 23 -16.17 -7.06 -25.19
N SER A 24 -14.98 -7.53 -25.55
CA SER A 24 -14.53 -8.91 -25.36
C SER A 24 -13.75 -9.08 -24.07
N THR A 25 -13.77 -10.28 -23.50
CA THR A 25 -12.90 -10.60 -22.37
C THR A 25 -11.44 -10.70 -22.83
N MET A 26 -10.59 -9.87 -22.24
CA MET A 26 -9.15 -9.86 -22.54
C MET A 26 -8.36 -10.23 -21.28
N ILE A 27 -7.32 -11.04 -21.46
CA ILE A 27 -6.35 -11.35 -20.39
C ILE A 27 -5.03 -10.68 -20.79
N TYR A 28 -4.54 -9.80 -19.90
CA TYR A 28 -3.28 -9.11 -20.07
C TYR A 28 -2.32 -9.49 -18.94
N VAL A 29 -1.14 -9.96 -19.28
CA VAL A 29 -0.12 -10.35 -18.29
C VAL A 29 0.97 -9.28 -18.27
N THR A 30 1.23 -8.73 -17.11
CA THR A 30 2.24 -7.69 -16.91
C THR A 30 2.90 -7.82 -15.54
N HIS A 31 4.09 -7.28 -15.42
CA HIS A 31 4.76 -7.03 -14.13
C HIS A 31 4.75 -5.53 -13.77
N ASP A 32 4.22 -4.68 -14.65
CA ASP A 32 4.09 -3.24 -14.42
C ASP A 32 2.78 -2.95 -13.69
N GLN A 33 2.90 -2.42 -12.45
CA GLN A 33 1.74 -2.11 -11.62
C GLN A 33 0.86 -1.01 -12.22
N VAL A 34 1.47 -0.03 -12.91
CA VAL A 34 0.71 1.06 -13.53
C VAL A 34 -0.16 0.52 -14.64
N GLU A 35 0.36 -0.42 -15.44
CA GLU A 35 -0.44 -1.11 -16.47
C GLU A 35 -1.60 -1.88 -15.83
N ALA A 36 -1.32 -2.72 -14.82
CA ALA A 36 -2.35 -3.49 -14.15
C ALA A 36 -3.44 -2.60 -13.54
N MET A 37 -3.05 -1.55 -12.80
CA MET A 37 -3.96 -0.64 -12.08
C MET A 37 -4.80 0.25 -13.01
N THR A 38 -4.30 0.55 -14.22
CA THR A 38 -4.96 1.50 -15.13
C THR A 38 -5.75 0.85 -16.26
N MET A 39 -5.43 -0.38 -16.63
CA MET A 39 -6.04 -1.06 -17.77
C MET A 39 -7.06 -2.13 -17.36
N GLY A 40 -6.86 -2.78 -16.22
CA GLY A 40 -7.67 -3.92 -15.81
C GLY A 40 -8.95 -3.52 -15.07
N ASP A 41 -10.08 -4.11 -15.44
CA ASP A 41 -11.31 -4.07 -14.61
C ASP A 41 -11.12 -4.89 -13.34
N ARG A 42 -10.36 -5.99 -13.45
CA ARG A 42 -9.95 -6.85 -12.34
C ARG A 42 -8.49 -7.23 -12.48
N ILE A 43 -7.81 -7.33 -11.37
CA ILE A 43 -6.41 -7.76 -11.31
C ILE A 43 -6.32 -9.06 -10.53
N CYS A 44 -5.62 -10.04 -11.07
CA CYS A 44 -5.23 -11.26 -10.37
C CYS A 44 -3.77 -11.15 -9.93
N VAL A 45 -3.55 -11.01 -8.64
CA VAL A 45 -2.20 -10.99 -8.05
C VAL A 45 -1.73 -12.43 -7.84
N LEU A 46 -0.61 -12.78 -8.45
CA LEU A 46 -0.01 -14.11 -8.38
C LEU A 46 1.31 -14.08 -7.62
N ARG A 47 1.56 -15.13 -6.83
CA ARG A 47 2.84 -15.39 -6.19
C ARG A 47 3.14 -16.89 -6.24
N GLU A 48 4.28 -17.25 -6.81
CA GLU A 48 4.72 -18.67 -6.87
C GLU A 48 3.63 -19.60 -7.41
N GLY A 49 2.93 -19.18 -8.49
CA GLY A 49 1.84 -19.94 -9.11
C GLY A 49 0.52 -19.98 -8.34
N LYS A 50 0.41 -19.29 -7.19
CA LYS A 50 -0.80 -19.23 -6.37
C LYS A 50 -1.48 -17.86 -6.51
N ILE A 51 -2.81 -17.88 -6.59
CA ILE A 51 -3.61 -16.65 -6.57
C ILE A 51 -3.63 -16.10 -5.14
N MET A 52 -3.13 -14.89 -4.96
CA MET A 52 -3.10 -14.19 -3.68
C MET A 52 -4.37 -13.35 -3.45
N GLN A 53 -4.87 -12.72 -4.51
CA GLN A 53 -6.13 -11.98 -4.51
C GLN A 53 -6.56 -11.70 -5.96
N VAL A 54 -7.88 -11.67 -6.19
CA VAL A 54 -8.48 -11.21 -7.44
C VAL A 54 -9.55 -10.19 -7.11
N ASP A 55 -9.35 -8.94 -7.54
CA ASP A 55 -10.28 -7.86 -7.22
C ASP A 55 -10.14 -6.70 -8.22
N THR A 56 -10.98 -5.66 -8.05
CA THR A 56 -10.79 -4.39 -8.76
C THR A 56 -9.49 -3.71 -8.28
N PRO A 57 -8.87 -2.86 -9.13
CA PRO A 57 -7.64 -2.15 -8.75
C PRO A 57 -7.74 -1.42 -7.40
N LEU A 58 -8.82 -0.65 -7.19
CA LEU A 58 -9.01 0.11 -5.95
C LEU A 58 -9.22 -0.78 -4.72
N ASN A 59 -9.90 -1.92 -4.86
CA ASN A 59 -10.05 -2.87 -3.75
C ASN A 59 -8.72 -3.53 -3.37
N LEU A 60 -7.89 -3.90 -4.35
CA LEU A 60 -6.55 -4.42 -4.08
C LEU A 60 -5.68 -3.41 -3.31
N TYR A 61 -5.81 -2.12 -3.64
CA TYR A 61 -5.07 -1.05 -3.00
C TYR A 61 -5.57 -0.77 -1.57
N ASN A 62 -6.89 -0.64 -1.41
CA ASN A 62 -7.51 -0.23 -0.15
C ASN A 62 -7.77 -1.40 0.82
N HIS A 63 -8.04 -2.60 0.28
CA HIS A 63 -8.43 -3.80 1.03
C HIS A 63 -7.60 -5.02 0.63
N PRO A 64 -6.26 -4.97 0.78
CA PRO A 64 -5.41 -6.10 0.47
C PRO A 64 -5.72 -7.29 1.39
N ALA A 65 -5.89 -8.47 0.80
CA ALA A 65 -6.26 -9.69 1.54
C ALA A 65 -5.13 -10.22 2.44
N ASN A 66 -3.90 -9.83 2.18
CA ASN A 66 -2.74 -10.28 2.95
C ASN A 66 -1.56 -9.31 2.81
N LYS A 67 -0.54 -9.51 3.66
CA LYS A 67 0.66 -8.67 3.71
C LYS A 67 1.43 -8.63 2.38
N PHE A 68 1.41 -9.73 1.61
CA PHE A 68 2.07 -9.76 0.31
C PHE A 68 1.40 -8.81 -0.68
N VAL A 69 0.08 -8.89 -0.83
CA VAL A 69 -0.67 -7.98 -1.72
C VAL A 69 -0.51 -6.53 -1.28
N ALA A 70 -0.59 -6.26 0.04
CA ALA A 70 -0.40 -4.93 0.60
C ALA A 70 0.96 -4.31 0.27
N GLY A 71 2.03 -5.11 0.34
CA GLY A 71 3.40 -4.68 0.03
C GLY A 71 3.74 -4.74 -1.46
N PHE A 72 2.94 -5.46 -2.26
CA PHE A 72 3.15 -5.57 -3.70
C PHE A 72 2.44 -4.46 -4.47
N ILE A 73 1.21 -4.09 -4.09
CA ILE A 73 0.39 -3.09 -4.76
C ILE A 73 0.66 -1.70 -4.18
N GLY A 74 1.06 -0.77 -5.04
CA GLY A 74 1.35 0.63 -4.74
C GLY A 74 2.80 1.02 -5.02
N SER A 75 3.01 2.26 -5.44
CA SER A 75 4.34 2.85 -5.68
C SER A 75 4.35 4.29 -5.14
N PRO A 76 5.07 4.54 -4.05
CA PRO A 76 5.85 3.60 -3.23
C PRO A 76 5.00 2.52 -2.55
N THR A 77 5.63 1.43 -2.10
CA THR A 77 4.95 0.33 -1.42
C THR A 77 4.50 0.69 -0.01
N MET A 78 3.58 -0.11 0.55
CA MET A 78 3.13 0.04 1.93
C MET A 78 4.29 -0.18 2.92
N ASN A 79 4.41 0.71 3.91
CA ASN A 79 5.31 0.53 5.04
C ASN A 79 4.73 -0.45 6.05
N PHE A 80 5.56 -1.26 6.68
CA PHE A 80 5.15 -2.19 7.73
C PHE A 80 5.92 -1.94 9.01
N LEU A 81 5.18 -1.71 10.09
CA LEU A 81 5.70 -1.59 11.45
C LEU A 81 5.28 -2.84 12.22
N ASN A 82 6.23 -3.52 12.84
CA ASN A 82 5.93 -4.64 13.73
C ASN A 82 5.91 -4.15 15.18
N GLY A 83 4.90 -4.56 15.93
CA GLY A 83 4.76 -4.19 17.32
C GLY A 83 3.77 -5.07 18.06
N VAL A 84 3.64 -4.86 19.36
CA VAL A 84 2.72 -5.59 20.23
C VAL A 84 1.53 -4.69 20.55
N ILE A 85 0.32 -5.25 20.49
CA ILE A 85 -0.88 -4.54 20.92
C ILE A 85 -0.97 -4.61 22.43
N GLU A 86 -1.10 -3.47 23.08
CA GLU A 86 -1.32 -3.34 24.52
C GLU A 86 -2.62 -2.55 24.77
N GLU A 87 -3.31 -2.84 25.87
CA GLU A 87 -4.43 -2.03 26.36
C GLU A 87 -3.97 -1.27 27.60
N LYS A 88 -4.13 0.05 27.59
CA LYS A 88 -3.74 0.95 28.67
C LYS A 88 -4.77 2.07 28.80
N ASP A 89 -5.29 2.26 30.00
CA ASP A 89 -6.29 3.29 30.30
C ASP A 89 -7.52 3.25 29.36
N GLY A 90 -7.94 2.03 28.98
CA GLY A 90 -9.06 1.83 28.08
C GLY A 90 -8.75 2.12 26.60
N LYS A 91 -7.51 2.43 26.24
CA LYS A 91 -7.05 2.67 24.87
C LYS A 91 -6.25 1.49 24.37
N LEU A 92 -6.37 1.20 23.06
CA LEU A 92 -5.52 0.22 22.39
C LEU A 92 -4.34 0.91 21.75
N LEU A 93 -3.16 0.44 22.10
CA LEU A 93 -1.88 1.00 21.66
C LEU A 93 -1.08 -0.09 20.94
N MET A 94 -0.27 0.31 19.99
CA MET A 94 0.77 -0.54 19.45
C MET A 94 2.13 -0.05 19.94
N LYS A 95 2.87 -0.92 20.60
CA LYS A 95 4.22 -0.63 21.05
C LYS A 95 5.24 -1.00 19.99
N VAL A 96 5.92 0.01 19.45
CA VAL A 96 6.92 -0.12 18.38
C VAL A 96 8.21 0.53 18.85
N LYS A 97 9.28 -0.26 19.02
CA LYS A 97 10.63 0.24 19.40
C LYS A 97 10.61 1.25 20.57
N GLY A 98 9.76 1.03 21.56
CA GLY A 98 9.64 1.91 22.73
C GLY A 98 8.71 3.11 22.58
N THR A 99 8.12 3.31 21.42
CA THR A 99 7.07 4.31 21.19
C THR A 99 5.69 3.66 21.23
N GLU A 100 4.73 4.33 21.84
CA GLU A 100 3.33 3.91 21.89
C GLU A 100 2.54 4.66 20.79
N LEU A 101 1.92 3.91 19.88
CA LEU A 101 1.03 4.44 18.84
C LEU A 101 -0.41 4.09 19.19
N GLU A 102 -1.26 5.09 19.39
CA GLU A 102 -2.67 4.90 19.70
C GLU A 102 -3.45 4.59 18.43
N PHE A 103 -4.24 3.52 18.46
CA PHE A 103 -5.15 3.20 17.38
C PHE A 103 -6.41 4.08 17.43
N PRO A 104 -6.92 4.51 16.25
CA PRO A 104 -8.22 5.17 16.18
C PRO A 104 -9.32 4.30 16.76
N GLU A 105 -10.29 4.89 17.44
CA GLU A 105 -11.43 4.16 18.04
C GLU A 105 -12.17 3.30 16.98
N SER A 106 -12.22 3.74 15.74
CA SER A 106 -12.80 3.00 14.61
C SER A 106 -12.14 1.64 14.33
N MET A 107 -10.90 1.43 14.80
CA MET A 107 -10.19 0.16 14.66
C MET A 107 -10.34 -0.76 15.89
N ARG A 108 -10.88 -0.24 17.00
CA ARG A 108 -10.95 -0.95 18.29
C ARG A 108 -11.54 -2.36 18.16
N GLU A 109 -12.71 -2.47 17.54
CA GLU A 109 -13.39 -3.75 17.37
C GLU A 109 -12.59 -4.77 16.55
N LYS A 110 -11.78 -4.29 15.61
CA LYS A 110 -10.95 -5.16 14.77
C LYS A 110 -9.71 -5.69 15.49
N ILE A 111 -9.18 -4.93 16.44
CA ILE A 111 -7.86 -5.19 17.04
C ILE A 111 -7.92 -5.67 18.51
N LYS A 112 -9.01 -5.44 19.25
CA LYS A 112 -9.14 -5.83 20.66
C LYS A 112 -8.85 -7.31 20.92
N GLY A 113 -9.18 -8.20 19.99
CA GLY A 113 -8.89 -9.64 20.08
C GLY A 113 -7.41 -10.02 19.87
N HIS A 114 -6.55 -9.03 19.64
CA HIS A 114 -5.12 -9.22 19.40
C HIS A 114 -4.23 -8.64 20.50
N THR A 115 -4.79 -8.18 21.62
CA THR A 115 -4.04 -7.69 22.78
C THR A 115 -3.03 -8.73 23.25
N GLY A 116 -1.79 -8.31 23.50
CA GLY A 116 -0.65 -9.15 23.86
C GLY A 116 0.01 -9.88 22.68
N LYS A 117 -0.52 -9.73 21.45
CA LYS A 117 0.05 -10.37 20.25
C LYS A 117 0.94 -9.41 19.48
N GLU A 118 1.97 -9.97 18.86
CA GLU A 118 2.74 -9.27 17.85
C GLU A 118 1.92 -9.16 16.56
N VAL A 119 1.88 -7.95 16.01
CA VAL A 119 1.16 -7.62 14.77
C VAL A 119 2.06 -6.84 13.83
N SER A 120 1.71 -6.90 12.54
CA SER A 120 2.31 -6.06 11.51
C SER A 120 1.29 -5.01 11.08
N PHE A 121 1.54 -3.76 11.39
CA PHE A 121 0.72 -2.63 11.00
C PHE A 121 1.21 -2.08 9.66
N GLY A 122 0.33 -2.05 8.66
CA GLY A 122 0.62 -1.50 7.34
C GLY A 122 0.12 -0.07 7.24
N ILE A 123 0.97 0.84 6.75
CA ILE A 123 0.60 2.22 6.47
C ILE A 123 1.14 2.66 5.11
N ARG A 124 0.28 3.25 4.28
CA ARG A 124 0.69 3.81 3.00
C ARG A 124 1.53 5.07 3.19
N PRO A 125 2.54 5.33 2.33
CA PRO A 125 3.39 6.52 2.43
C PRO A 125 2.58 7.83 2.47
N GLU A 126 1.53 7.95 1.67
CA GLU A 126 0.65 9.12 1.60
C GLU A 126 -0.18 9.37 2.86
N HIS A 127 -0.25 8.40 3.77
CA HIS A 127 -0.91 8.54 5.08
C HIS A 127 0.06 8.88 6.21
N ILE A 128 1.34 9.10 5.88
CA ILE A 128 2.37 9.52 6.83
C ILE A 128 2.67 10.98 6.59
N SER A 129 2.63 11.79 7.63
CA SER A 129 2.99 13.21 7.58
C SER A 129 4.17 13.51 8.51
N LEU A 130 4.86 14.60 8.22
CA LEU A 130 5.89 15.11 9.14
C LEU A 130 5.21 15.69 10.38
N GLY A 131 5.52 15.11 11.54
CA GLY A 131 5.04 15.58 12.85
C GLY A 131 6.06 16.46 13.53
N LYS A 132 5.64 17.07 14.65
CA LYS A 132 6.50 17.83 15.56
C LYS A 132 7.04 16.91 16.66
N GLU A 133 8.15 17.32 17.27
CA GLU A 133 8.69 16.59 18.42
C GLU A 133 7.69 16.60 19.58
N GLY A 134 7.42 15.39 20.12
CA GLY A 134 6.44 15.21 21.20
C GLY A 134 4.97 15.10 20.74
N GLU A 135 4.72 15.11 19.45
CA GLU A 135 3.37 14.92 18.91
C GLU A 135 2.91 13.47 19.15
N GLN A 136 1.62 13.30 19.47
CA GLN A 136 1.02 11.98 19.66
C GLN A 136 1.06 11.18 18.35
N ASN A 137 1.30 9.88 18.45
CA ASN A 137 1.43 8.99 17.29
C ASN A 137 2.59 9.32 16.35
N ALA A 138 3.60 10.05 16.83
CA ALA A 138 4.80 10.33 16.06
C ALA A 138 5.92 9.32 16.34
N LEU A 139 6.56 8.85 15.30
CA LEU A 139 7.77 8.03 15.35
C LEU A 139 8.98 8.90 15.01
N LYS A 140 10.03 8.81 15.81
CA LYS A 140 11.30 9.46 15.48
C LYS A 140 12.11 8.56 14.54
N GLY A 141 12.52 9.11 13.43
CA GLY A 141 13.35 8.43 12.43
C GLY A 141 14.48 9.32 11.92
N ASN A 142 15.51 8.70 11.37
CA ASN A 142 16.59 9.40 10.69
C ASN A 142 16.34 9.29 9.18
N ILE A 143 16.39 10.40 8.47
CA ILE A 143 16.29 10.40 7.01
C ILE A 143 17.55 9.73 6.45
N LEU A 144 17.35 8.68 5.65
CA LEU A 144 18.41 7.96 4.96
C LEU A 144 18.66 8.52 3.56
N VAL A 145 17.59 8.68 2.80
CA VAL A 145 17.65 9.16 1.41
C VAL A 145 16.40 9.98 1.10
N LYS A 146 16.55 10.97 0.22
CA LYS A 146 15.48 11.73 -0.41
C LYS A 146 15.59 11.62 -1.92
N GLU A 147 14.51 11.22 -2.57
CA GLU A 147 14.40 11.19 -4.03
C GLU A 147 13.45 12.29 -4.47
N GLN A 148 13.97 13.28 -5.19
CA GLN A 148 13.16 14.38 -5.74
C GLN A 148 12.74 14.05 -7.16
N MET A 149 11.45 13.94 -7.41
CA MET A 149 10.89 13.61 -8.73
C MET A 149 10.22 14.80 -9.42
N GLY A 150 10.39 16.02 -8.87
CA GLY A 150 9.87 17.27 -9.41
C GLY A 150 8.47 17.62 -8.89
N ASN A 151 7.51 16.72 -9.01
CA ASN A 151 6.16 16.89 -8.48
C ASN A 151 5.98 16.29 -7.07
N GLU A 152 6.88 15.42 -6.66
CA GLU A 152 6.85 14.76 -5.35
C GLU A 152 8.26 14.47 -4.84
N GLU A 153 8.39 14.30 -3.54
CA GLU A 153 9.62 13.88 -2.87
C GLU A 153 9.34 12.60 -2.08
N ILE A 154 10.12 11.55 -2.34
CA ILE A 154 10.04 10.29 -1.59
C ILE A 154 11.14 10.31 -0.54
N VAL A 155 10.76 10.15 0.73
CA VAL A 155 11.67 10.16 1.87
C VAL A 155 11.78 8.77 2.46
N TYR A 156 12.99 8.24 2.50
CA TYR A 156 13.32 6.98 3.19
C TYR A 156 13.93 7.29 4.55
N PHE A 157 13.43 6.63 5.62
CA PHE A 157 13.84 6.86 7.01
C PHE A 157 13.82 5.57 7.86
#